data_51d186b4e0893af2ac9082c6010d4a46
#
_entry.id   51d186b4e0893af2ac9082c6010d4a46
#
_cell.length_a   1.000
_cell.length_b   1.000
_cell.length_c   1.000
_cell.angle_alpha   90.00
_cell.angle_beta   90.00
_cell.angle_gamma   90.00
#
_symmetry.space_group_name_H-M   'P 1'
#
loop_
_entity.id
_entity.type
_entity.pdbx_description
1 polymer ?
#
loop_
_entity_poly.entity_id
_entity_poly.type
_entity_poly.pdbx_seq_one_letter_code
_entity_poly.pdbx_strand_id
1 'polypeptide(L)'
;MRRASLSLFVLLIAAAGVFGGLPYWFGMQAETAYTEVMQRITKAKDGEVTVSQSGYVRGWFSSTADMTLTSASFPISITVSSRIHHGPFPRIDEFQFEPMMALVKSHIGIPLFKDLPPINAQTSIAFDGASRTQVALAAHKIPWGGMEWKAVSGEITVSADRKKSKSSLQVPEISVTSPLGGKQVLTKLSIGVDEQEHASGVSLVDSTLSIDKIGAVGDKPFFEGLRVALK
;
A
#
# COMPACT_ATOMS: atom_id res chain seq x y z
N MET A 1 31.20 -43.36 5.05
CA MET A 1 30.67 -42.70 3.84
C MET A 1 29.14 -42.73 3.74
N ARG A 2 28.41 -43.85 3.99
CA ARG A 2 26.94 -43.95 3.86
C ARG A 2 26.12 -42.95 4.77
N ARG A 3 26.59 -42.60 5.97
CA ARG A 3 25.87 -41.68 6.85
C ARG A 3 25.93 -40.21 6.38
N ALA A 4 27.05 -39.78 5.83
CA ALA A 4 27.20 -38.43 5.29
C ALA A 4 26.33 -38.21 4.03
N SER A 5 26.21 -39.21 3.14
CA SER A 5 25.36 -39.14 1.97
C SER A 5 23.87 -39.10 2.33
N LEU A 6 23.43 -39.83 3.37
CA LEU A 6 22.05 -39.82 3.84
C LEU A 6 21.70 -38.44 4.44
N SER A 7 22.61 -37.86 5.24
CA SER A 7 22.37 -36.54 5.84
C SER A 7 22.32 -35.45 4.77
N LEU A 8 23.16 -35.53 3.75
CA LEU A 8 23.14 -34.61 2.62
C LEU A 8 21.83 -34.72 1.83
N PHE A 9 21.34 -35.94 1.59
CA PHE A 9 20.11 -36.17 0.88
C PHE A 9 18.89 -35.65 1.64
N VAL A 10 18.81 -35.86 2.96
CA VAL A 10 17.74 -35.29 3.83
C VAL A 10 17.77 -33.78 3.81
N LEU A 11 18.96 -33.19 3.84
CA LEU A 11 19.12 -31.73 3.81
C LEU A 11 18.70 -31.13 2.48
N LEU A 12 18.97 -31.83 1.36
CA LEU A 12 18.51 -31.43 0.03
C LEU A 12 16.99 -31.52 -0.11
N ILE A 13 16.36 -32.57 0.43
CA ILE A 13 14.89 -32.69 0.44
C ILE A 13 14.25 -31.58 1.29
N ALA A 14 14.80 -31.31 2.47
CA ALA A 14 14.32 -30.23 3.33
C ALA A 14 14.46 -28.86 2.63
N ALA A 15 15.60 -28.61 1.99
CA ALA A 15 15.81 -27.40 1.21
C ALA A 15 14.80 -27.30 0.04
N ALA A 16 14.60 -28.38 -0.73
CA ALA A 16 13.61 -28.38 -1.80
C ALA A 16 12.19 -28.13 -1.30
N GLY A 17 11.82 -28.65 -0.12
CA GLY A 17 10.53 -28.37 0.53
C GLY A 17 10.40 -26.90 0.93
N VAL A 18 11.43 -26.32 1.54
CA VAL A 18 11.42 -24.90 1.96
C VAL A 18 11.43 -23.96 0.77
N PHE A 19 12.31 -24.17 -0.20
CA PHE A 19 12.48 -23.26 -1.34
C PHE A 19 11.53 -23.53 -2.50
N GLY A 20 10.89 -24.71 -2.56
CA GLY A 20 9.94 -25.05 -3.61
C GLY A 20 8.51 -25.18 -3.09
N GLY A 21 8.30 -26.01 -2.06
CA GLY A 21 6.96 -26.31 -1.55
C GLY A 21 6.28 -25.13 -0.86
N LEU A 22 7.00 -24.41 0.00
CA LEU A 22 6.43 -23.27 0.73
C LEU A 22 6.01 -22.12 -0.20
N PRO A 23 6.80 -21.68 -1.18
CA PRO A 23 6.34 -20.63 -2.10
C PRO A 23 5.06 -21.00 -2.84
N TYR A 24 4.93 -22.24 -3.29
CA TYR A 24 3.72 -22.71 -3.93
C TYR A 24 2.51 -22.67 -2.99
N TRP A 25 2.68 -23.13 -1.74
CA TRP A 25 1.63 -23.07 -0.72
C TRP A 25 1.22 -21.65 -0.38
N PHE A 26 2.18 -20.73 -0.21
CA PHE A 26 1.89 -19.31 0.01
C PHE A 26 1.18 -18.68 -1.18
N GLY A 27 1.50 -19.11 -2.42
CA GLY A 27 0.78 -18.69 -3.61
C GLY A 27 -0.70 -19.07 -3.60
N MET A 28 -1.04 -20.26 -3.10
CA MET A 28 -2.45 -20.68 -2.93
C MET A 28 -3.16 -19.81 -1.87
N GLN A 29 -2.50 -19.49 -0.76
CA GLN A 29 -3.07 -18.62 0.27
C GLN A 29 -3.31 -17.20 -0.25
N ALA A 30 -2.37 -16.68 -1.05
CA ALA A 30 -2.51 -15.37 -1.68
C ALA A 30 -3.68 -15.32 -2.67
N GLU A 31 -3.90 -16.37 -3.45
CA GLU A 31 -5.03 -16.49 -4.38
C GLU A 31 -6.37 -16.50 -3.63
N THR A 32 -6.44 -17.27 -2.53
CA THR A 32 -7.63 -17.32 -1.66
C THR A 32 -7.92 -15.93 -1.08
N ALA A 33 -6.89 -15.28 -0.52
CA ALA A 33 -7.03 -13.94 0.06
C ALA A 33 -7.48 -12.90 -0.98
N TYR A 34 -6.92 -12.95 -2.20
CA TYR A 34 -7.35 -12.10 -3.31
C TYR A 34 -8.83 -12.31 -3.64
N THR A 35 -9.26 -13.56 -3.75
CA THR A 35 -10.65 -13.91 -4.06
C THR A 35 -11.61 -13.42 -2.97
N GLU A 36 -11.23 -13.55 -1.71
CA GLU A 36 -12.02 -13.02 -0.58
C GLU A 36 -12.15 -11.50 -0.62
N VAL A 37 -11.05 -10.78 -0.91
CA VAL A 37 -11.07 -9.32 -1.06
C VAL A 37 -12.01 -8.92 -2.20
N MET A 38 -11.93 -9.58 -3.35
CA MET A 38 -12.82 -9.32 -4.49
C MET A 38 -14.29 -9.53 -4.13
N GLN A 39 -14.59 -10.63 -3.43
CA GLN A 39 -15.95 -10.90 -2.97
C GLN A 39 -16.48 -9.85 -1.98
N ARG A 40 -15.62 -9.36 -1.08
CA ARG A 40 -15.98 -8.30 -0.12
C ARG A 40 -16.30 -7.00 -0.83
N ILE A 41 -15.45 -6.56 -1.78
CA ILE A 41 -15.69 -5.35 -2.57
C ILE A 41 -17.00 -5.47 -3.36
N THR A 42 -17.23 -6.62 -4.01
CA THR A 42 -18.43 -6.84 -4.82
C THR A 42 -19.71 -6.93 -3.96
N LYS A 43 -19.59 -7.38 -2.70
CA LYS A 43 -20.71 -7.48 -1.76
C LYS A 43 -20.96 -6.21 -0.93
N ALA A 44 -20.06 -5.23 -0.99
CA ALA A 44 -20.27 -3.95 -0.31
C ALA A 44 -21.58 -3.32 -0.80
N LYS A 45 -22.54 -3.21 0.11
CA LYS A 45 -23.97 -2.92 -0.18
C LYS A 45 -24.22 -1.54 -0.78
N ASP A 46 -23.29 -0.63 -0.70
CA ASP A 46 -23.52 0.76 -1.06
C ASP A 46 -23.36 1.05 -2.56
N GLY A 47 -22.94 0.06 -3.37
CA GLY A 47 -22.88 0.18 -4.83
C GLY A 47 -21.99 1.30 -5.38
N GLU A 48 -21.33 2.04 -4.48
CA GLU A 48 -20.50 3.19 -4.87
C GLU A 48 -19.22 2.77 -5.62
N VAL A 49 -18.68 1.58 -5.31
CA VAL A 49 -17.50 1.05 -5.95
C VAL A 49 -17.77 -0.35 -6.47
N THR A 50 -17.49 -0.57 -7.75
CA THR A 50 -17.63 -1.87 -8.40
C THR A 50 -16.30 -2.32 -9.00
N VAL A 51 -16.06 -3.64 -9.00
CA VAL A 51 -14.94 -4.24 -9.72
C VAL A 51 -15.38 -4.48 -11.16
N SER A 52 -14.85 -3.72 -12.10
CA SER A 52 -15.20 -3.85 -13.52
C SER A 52 -14.31 -4.87 -14.25
N GLN A 53 -13.10 -5.11 -13.75
CA GLN A 53 -12.18 -6.09 -14.28
C GLN A 53 -11.30 -6.64 -13.15
N SER A 54 -11.09 -7.95 -13.12
CA SER A 54 -10.16 -8.57 -12.20
C SER A 54 -9.48 -9.77 -12.84
N GLY A 55 -8.22 -10.00 -12.51
CA GLY A 55 -7.44 -11.13 -12.98
C GLY A 55 -6.41 -11.53 -11.93
N TYR A 56 -6.21 -12.84 -11.76
CA TYR A 56 -5.16 -13.40 -10.93
C TYR A 56 -4.46 -14.51 -11.69
N VAL A 57 -3.14 -14.41 -11.80
CA VAL A 57 -2.31 -15.43 -12.42
C VAL A 57 -1.30 -15.92 -11.41
N ARG A 58 -1.48 -17.17 -10.97
CA ARG A 58 -0.58 -17.82 -10.04
C ARG A 58 0.65 -18.38 -10.74
N GLY A 59 1.83 -17.99 -10.28
CA GLY A 59 3.09 -18.67 -10.57
C GLY A 59 3.60 -19.43 -9.35
N TRP A 60 4.79 -20.01 -9.48
CA TRP A 60 5.40 -20.78 -8.38
C TRP A 60 5.95 -19.90 -7.27
N PHE A 61 6.77 -18.92 -7.63
CA PHE A 61 7.44 -17.98 -6.69
C PHE A 61 6.78 -16.61 -6.65
N SER A 62 5.97 -16.29 -7.62
CA SER A 62 5.24 -15.02 -7.67
C SER A 62 3.93 -15.18 -8.42
N SER A 63 2.97 -14.33 -8.06
CA SER A 63 1.69 -14.17 -8.76
C SER A 63 1.52 -12.75 -9.22
N THR A 64 0.67 -12.54 -10.20
CA THR A 64 0.19 -11.21 -10.61
C THR A 64 -1.30 -11.10 -10.35
N ALA A 65 -1.72 -9.93 -9.92
CA ALA A 65 -3.12 -9.61 -9.67
C ALA A 65 -3.43 -8.22 -10.22
N ASP A 66 -4.40 -8.15 -11.12
CA ASP A 66 -4.85 -6.91 -11.73
C ASP A 66 -6.32 -6.69 -11.39
N MET A 67 -6.68 -5.45 -11.05
CA MET A 67 -8.07 -5.08 -10.86
C MET A 67 -8.33 -3.67 -11.37
N THR A 68 -9.56 -3.44 -11.81
CA THR A 68 -10.08 -2.11 -12.13
C THR A 68 -11.32 -1.85 -11.28
N LEU A 69 -11.25 -0.79 -10.50
CA LEU A 69 -12.35 -0.32 -9.68
C LEU A 69 -13.00 0.88 -10.37
N THR A 70 -14.33 0.90 -10.40
CA THR A 70 -15.11 2.02 -10.91
C THR A 70 -16.06 2.53 -9.84
N SER A 71 -16.20 3.85 -9.75
CA SER A 71 -17.19 4.46 -8.85
C SER A 71 -18.47 4.77 -9.60
N ALA A 72 -19.62 4.47 -8.99
CA ALA A 72 -20.92 4.85 -9.53
C ALA A 72 -21.19 6.37 -9.39
N SER A 73 -20.65 6.99 -8.34
CA SER A 73 -20.83 8.40 -8.02
C SER A 73 -19.94 9.33 -8.83
N PHE A 74 -18.77 8.82 -9.26
CA PHE A 74 -17.80 9.59 -10.04
C PHE A 74 -17.32 8.75 -11.23
N PRO A 75 -17.22 9.33 -12.45
CA PRO A 75 -16.76 8.61 -13.64
C PRO A 75 -15.23 8.41 -13.61
N ILE A 76 -14.74 7.90 -12.50
CA ILE A 76 -13.30 7.64 -12.27
C ILE A 76 -13.12 6.14 -12.14
N SER A 77 -12.17 5.61 -12.91
CA SER A 77 -11.66 4.26 -12.73
C SER A 77 -10.28 4.29 -12.10
N ILE A 78 -10.02 3.33 -11.23
CA ILE A 78 -8.72 3.12 -10.60
C ILE A 78 -8.23 1.75 -11.03
N THR A 79 -7.03 1.69 -11.61
CA THR A 79 -6.38 0.43 -11.95
C THR A 79 -5.34 0.09 -10.90
N VAL A 80 -5.33 -1.15 -10.44
CA VAL A 80 -4.34 -1.67 -9.49
C VAL A 80 -3.71 -2.89 -10.13
N SER A 81 -2.41 -2.81 -10.39
CA SER A 81 -1.59 -3.93 -10.85
C SER A 81 -0.62 -4.33 -9.75
N SER A 82 -0.69 -5.57 -9.30
CA SER A 82 0.11 -6.07 -8.19
C SER A 82 0.95 -7.27 -8.61
N ARG A 83 2.20 -7.30 -8.15
CA ARG A 83 3.06 -8.48 -8.17
C ARG A 83 3.25 -8.97 -6.74
N ILE A 84 2.93 -10.22 -6.49
CA ILE A 84 2.99 -10.88 -5.20
C ILE A 84 4.15 -11.86 -5.23
N HIS A 85 5.23 -11.59 -4.50
CA HIS A 85 6.34 -12.52 -4.31
C HIS A 85 6.04 -13.40 -3.11
N HIS A 86 6.12 -14.70 -3.30
CA HIS A 86 5.78 -15.68 -2.26
C HIS A 86 6.99 -15.95 -1.36
N GLY A 87 6.72 -16.08 -0.03
CA GLY A 87 7.73 -16.45 0.95
C GLY A 87 8.32 -17.85 0.72
N PRO A 88 9.25 -18.29 1.56
CA PRO A 88 9.69 -17.65 2.80
C PRO A 88 10.68 -16.50 2.63
N PHE A 89 11.28 -16.31 1.45
CA PHE A 89 12.27 -15.27 1.15
C PHE A 89 11.88 -14.55 -0.15
N PRO A 90 10.84 -13.70 -0.15
CA PRO A 90 10.31 -13.10 -1.37
C PRO A 90 11.22 -12.05 -2.03
N ARG A 91 12.32 -11.69 -1.37
CA ARG A 91 13.37 -10.78 -1.90
C ARG A 91 14.69 -11.52 -2.23
N ILE A 92 14.62 -12.82 -2.48
CA ILE A 92 15.83 -13.60 -2.79
C ILE A 92 16.51 -13.13 -4.08
N ASP A 93 15.75 -12.61 -5.03
CA ASP A 93 16.22 -11.98 -6.26
C ASP A 93 16.99 -10.66 -6.03
N GLU A 94 16.74 -10.00 -4.90
CA GLU A 94 17.42 -8.80 -4.44
C GLU A 94 18.59 -9.15 -3.46
N PHE A 95 18.93 -10.43 -3.28
CA PHE A 95 19.88 -10.93 -2.28
C PHE A 95 19.53 -10.53 -0.83
N GLN A 96 18.25 -10.29 -0.55
CA GLN A 96 17.73 -9.99 0.79
C GLN A 96 17.01 -11.22 1.34
N PHE A 97 17.51 -11.74 2.46
CA PHE A 97 16.99 -12.95 3.10
C PHE A 97 16.09 -12.62 4.29
N GLU A 98 15.22 -11.64 4.15
CA GLU A 98 14.21 -11.32 5.15
C GLU A 98 13.08 -12.34 5.10
N PRO A 99 12.85 -13.13 6.17
CA PRO A 99 11.80 -14.14 6.19
C PRO A 99 10.43 -13.48 6.35
N MET A 100 9.55 -13.69 5.36
CA MET A 100 8.16 -13.21 5.39
C MET A 100 7.27 -14.12 4.53
N MET A 101 5.97 -14.07 4.77
CA MET A 101 4.98 -14.87 4.05
C MET A 101 4.84 -14.39 2.60
N ALA A 102 4.76 -13.08 2.39
CA ALA A 102 4.66 -12.50 1.06
C ALA A 102 5.15 -11.04 1.03
N LEU A 103 5.59 -10.62 -0.16
CA LEU A 103 5.85 -9.22 -0.51
C LEU A 103 4.99 -8.85 -1.71
N VAL A 104 4.11 -7.86 -1.55
CA VAL A 104 3.22 -7.36 -2.61
C VAL A 104 3.73 -6.00 -3.06
N LYS A 105 4.06 -5.87 -4.35
CA LYS A 105 4.39 -4.59 -5.00
C LYS A 105 3.22 -4.21 -5.89
N SER A 106 2.58 -3.09 -5.62
CA SER A 106 1.38 -2.61 -6.34
C SER A 106 1.63 -1.25 -6.99
N HIS A 107 1.12 -1.11 -8.19
CA HIS A 107 1.05 0.15 -8.94
C HIS A 107 -0.41 0.53 -9.09
N ILE A 108 -0.77 1.70 -8.57
CA ILE A 108 -2.15 2.21 -8.61
C ILE A 108 -2.17 3.41 -9.56
N GLY A 109 -2.96 3.32 -10.60
CA GLY A 109 -3.10 4.35 -11.61
C GLY A 109 -4.54 4.82 -11.73
N ILE A 110 -4.71 6.03 -12.23
CA ILE A 110 -6.01 6.61 -12.57
C ILE A 110 -5.97 6.90 -14.08
N PRO A 111 -6.55 6.04 -14.93
CA PRO A 111 -6.43 6.15 -16.40
C PRO A 111 -6.92 7.48 -16.99
N LEU A 112 -7.85 8.14 -16.29
CA LEU A 112 -8.34 9.47 -16.68
C LEU A 112 -7.23 10.53 -16.62
N PHE A 113 -6.26 10.36 -15.73
CA PHE A 113 -5.13 11.30 -15.53
C PHE A 113 -3.81 10.63 -15.92
N LYS A 114 -3.62 10.41 -17.21
CA LYS A 114 -2.44 9.70 -17.77
C LYS A 114 -1.10 10.35 -17.41
N ASP A 115 -1.12 11.66 -17.17
CA ASP A 115 0.08 12.42 -16.83
C ASP A 115 0.44 12.34 -15.34
N LEU A 116 -0.43 11.77 -14.50
CA LEU A 116 -0.11 11.59 -13.08
C LEU A 116 0.80 10.37 -12.88
N PRO A 117 1.83 10.50 -12.04
CA PRO A 117 2.64 9.34 -11.67
C PRO A 117 1.79 8.32 -10.91
N PRO A 118 2.02 7.01 -11.12
CA PRO A 118 1.32 5.99 -10.37
C PRO A 118 1.69 6.06 -8.89
N ILE A 119 0.73 5.73 -8.03
CA ILE A 119 1.00 5.51 -6.62
C ILE A 119 1.62 4.11 -6.50
N ASN A 120 2.79 4.04 -5.91
CA ASN A 120 3.47 2.78 -5.63
C ASN A 120 3.18 2.36 -4.19
N ALA A 121 2.76 1.13 -3.99
CA ALA A 121 2.58 0.55 -2.67
C ALA A 121 3.38 -0.75 -2.56
N GLN A 122 4.05 -0.94 -1.41
CA GLN A 122 4.77 -2.15 -1.09
C GLN A 122 4.30 -2.68 0.25
N THR A 123 3.69 -3.85 0.25
CA THR A 123 3.17 -4.50 1.46
C THR A 123 4.01 -5.74 1.78
N SER A 124 4.62 -5.76 2.95
CA SER A 124 5.22 -6.95 3.55
C SER A 124 4.22 -7.62 4.49
N ILE A 125 4.11 -8.93 4.40
CA ILE A 125 3.21 -9.75 5.24
C ILE A 125 4.07 -10.73 6.00
N ALA A 126 4.08 -10.63 7.33
CA ALA A 126 4.81 -11.53 8.20
C ALA A 126 4.10 -12.88 8.35
N PHE A 127 4.79 -13.90 8.87
CA PHE A 127 4.23 -15.24 9.05
C PHE A 127 3.10 -15.30 10.07
N ASP A 128 3.05 -14.38 11.01
CA ASP A 128 1.96 -14.23 11.98
C ASP A 128 0.74 -13.50 11.42
N GLY A 129 0.81 -13.00 10.18
CA GLY A 129 -0.25 -12.26 9.51
C GLY A 129 -0.20 -10.74 9.72
N ALA A 130 0.73 -10.23 10.53
CA ALA A 130 0.96 -8.78 10.60
C ALA A 130 1.40 -8.24 9.24
N SER A 131 1.00 -7.03 8.90
CA SER A 131 1.37 -6.42 7.64
C SER A 131 1.84 -4.98 7.79
N ARG A 132 2.75 -4.59 6.90
CA ARG A 132 3.25 -3.22 6.78
C ARG A 132 3.22 -2.83 5.31
N THR A 133 2.48 -1.77 5.01
CA THR A 133 2.38 -1.19 3.67
C THR A 133 3.07 0.15 3.65
N GLN A 134 4.02 0.32 2.75
CA GLN A 134 4.64 1.60 2.43
C GLN A 134 4.02 2.11 1.14
N VAL A 135 3.60 3.37 1.12
CA VAL A 135 2.98 4.03 -0.03
C VAL A 135 3.87 5.19 -0.45
N ALA A 136 4.09 5.34 -1.73
CA ALA A 136 4.87 6.43 -2.29
C ALA A 136 4.22 6.99 -3.56
N LEU A 137 4.14 8.30 -3.64
CA LEU A 137 3.78 9.05 -4.84
C LEU A 137 4.95 9.94 -5.21
N ALA A 138 5.44 9.80 -6.43
CA ALA A 138 6.57 10.61 -6.91
C ALA A 138 6.21 12.10 -6.97
N ALA A 139 7.21 12.96 -6.79
CA ALA A 139 7.07 14.39 -7.03
C ALA A 139 6.59 14.63 -8.46
N HIS A 140 5.66 15.56 -8.64
CA HIS A 140 5.09 15.84 -9.95
C HIS A 140 4.63 17.29 -10.06
N LYS A 141 4.60 17.78 -11.31
CA LYS A 141 4.04 19.08 -11.67
C LYS A 141 3.00 18.89 -12.76
N ILE A 142 1.79 19.33 -12.49
CA ILE A 142 0.69 19.28 -13.47
C ILE A 142 0.87 20.45 -14.44
N PRO A 143 1.13 20.20 -15.74
CA PRO A 143 1.45 21.27 -16.70
C PRO A 143 0.32 22.29 -16.89
N TRP A 144 -0.94 21.82 -16.84
CA TRP A 144 -2.13 22.61 -17.14
C TRP A 144 -2.84 23.19 -15.92
N GLY A 145 -2.45 22.82 -14.71
CA GLY A 145 -3.14 23.21 -13.46
C GLY A 145 -2.33 24.09 -12.52
N GLY A 146 -1.05 24.39 -12.86
CA GLY A 146 -0.16 25.14 -11.97
C GLY A 146 0.10 24.48 -10.61
N MET A 147 -0.33 23.22 -10.44
CA MET A 147 -0.13 22.46 -9.22
C MET A 147 1.16 21.63 -9.30
N GLU A 148 1.90 21.63 -8.20
CA GLU A 148 3.13 20.86 -8.05
C GLU A 148 3.18 20.29 -6.64
N TRP A 149 3.66 19.05 -6.47
CA TRP A 149 3.92 18.47 -5.16
C TRP A 149 5.27 17.78 -5.11
N LYS A 150 5.86 17.77 -3.92
CA LYS A 150 7.04 16.94 -3.61
C LYS A 150 6.63 15.51 -3.34
N ALA A 151 7.58 14.57 -3.40
CA ALA A 151 7.31 13.17 -3.15
C ALA A 151 6.53 12.97 -1.83
N VAL A 152 5.39 12.27 -1.94
CA VAL A 152 4.51 11.94 -0.84
C VAL A 152 4.84 10.55 -0.36
N SER A 153 4.85 10.32 0.95
CA SER A 153 5.05 9.00 1.55
C SER A 153 3.98 8.71 2.59
N GLY A 154 3.64 7.43 2.73
CA GLY A 154 2.72 6.95 3.74
C GLY A 154 3.11 5.56 4.22
N GLU A 155 2.62 5.21 5.40
CA GLU A 155 2.80 3.88 5.98
C GLU A 155 1.51 3.44 6.64
N ILE A 156 1.16 2.16 6.46
CA ILE A 156 0.04 1.51 7.13
C ILE A 156 0.59 0.24 7.77
N THR A 157 0.34 0.05 9.04
CA THR A 157 0.65 -1.19 9.77
C THR A 157 -0.62 -1.79 10.33
N VAL A 158 -0.74 -3.11 10.24
CA VAL A 158 -1.86 -3.87 10.80
C VAL A 158 -1.29 -5.01 11.63
N SER A 159 -1.77 -5.15 12.87
CA SER A 159 -1.35 -6.24 13.75
C SER A 159 -1.82 -7.61 13.25
N ALA A 160 -1.17 -8.68 13.72
CA ALA A 160 -1.48 -10.06 13.37
C ALA A 160 -2.93 -10.45 13.65
N ASP A 161 -3.47 -9.99 14.77
CA ASP A 161 -4.87 -10.20 15.19
C ASP A 161 -5.86 -9.26 14.48
N ARG A 162 -5.37 -8.32 13.63
CA ARG A 162 -6.14 -7.29 12.92
C ARG A 162 -6.92 -6.32 13.82
N LYS A 163 -6.63 -6.29 15.11
CA LYS A 163 -7.30 -5.41 16.07
C LYS A 163 -6.67 -4.04 16.20
N LYS A 164 -5.47 -3.88 15.67
CA LYS A 164 -4.76 -2.61 15.69
C LYS A 164 -4.34 -2.26 14.28
N SER A 165 -4.66 -1.05 13.85
CA SER A 165 -4.12 -0.47 12.64
C SER A 165 -3.54 0.91 12.94
N LYS A 166 -2.43 1.22 12.29
CA LYS A 166 -1.82 2.54 12.35
C LYS A 166 -1.48 2.99 10.95
N SER A 167 -1.94 4.17 10.58
CA SER A 167 -1.63 4.78 9.29
C SER A 167 -1.02 6.17 9.47
N SER A 168 -0.10 6.51 8.59
CA SER A 168 0.48 7.83 8.49
C SER A 168 0.67 8.23 7.05
N LEU A 169 0.44 9.51 6.75
CA LEU A 169 0.68 10.13 5.46
C LEU A 169 1.47 11.41 5.67
N GLN A 170 2.51 11.60 4.87
CA GLN A 170 3.36 12.77 4.89
C GLN A 170 3.41 13.39 3.50
N VAL A 171 3.01 14.66 3.41
CA VAL A 171 3.07 15.48 2.21
C VAL A 171 3.99 16.65 2.49
N PRO A 172 5.26 16.61 2.04
CA PRO A 172 6.25 17.63 2.37
C PRO A 172 5.86 19.03 1.86
N GLU A 173 5.33 19.10 0.64
CA GLU A 173 4.94 20.36 0.02
C GLU A 173 3.95 20.14 -1.11
N ILE A 174 2.92 20.99 -1.14
CA ILE A 174 2.05 21.19 -2.29
C ILE A 174 2.07 22.67 -2.63
N SER A 175 2.24 23.02 -3.89
CA SER A 175 2.15 24.39 -4.35
C SER A 175 1.16 24.52 -5.51
N VAL A 176 0.45 25.63 -5.54
CA VAL A 176 -0.50 25.98 -6.59
C VAL A 176 -0.17 27.38 -7.09
N THR A 177 0.07 27.51 -8.38
CA THR A 177 0.32 28.78 -9.03
C THR A 177 -0.97 29.26 -9.66
N SER A 178 -1.47 30.41 -9.21
CA SER A 178 -2.66 31.04 -9.79
C SER A 178 -2.35 31.58 -11.20
N PRO A 179 -3.31 31.53 -12.13
CA PRO A 179 -3.19 32.19 -13.44
C PRO A 179 -2.91 33.70 -13.32
N LEU A 180 -3.27 34.33 -12.21
CA LEU A 180 -3.05 35.74 -11.90
C LEU A 180 -1.67 36.03 -11.30
N GLY A 181 -0.79 35.03 -11.20
CA GLY A 181 0.62 35.20 -10.82
C GLY A 181 0.97 34.99 -9.35
N GLY A 182 0.06 34.55 -8.50
CA GLY A 182 0.38 34.21 -7.10
C GLY A 182 0.72 32.71 -6.94
N LYS A 183 1.79 32.36 -6.20
CA LYS A 183 2.09 30.97 -5.82
C LYS A 183 1.74 30.76 -4.35
N GLN A 184 0.80 29.85 -4.07
CA GLN A 184 0.45 29.41 -2.73
C GLN A 184 1.16 28.11 -2.42
N VAL A 185 1.61 27.93 -1.19
CA VAL A 185 2.34 26.73 -0.74
C VAL A 185 1.78 26.25 0.58
N LEU A 186 1.54 24.94 0.65
CA LEU A 186 1.27 24.19 1.86
C LEU A 186 2.50 23.34 2.16
N THR A 187 3.03 23.44 3.36
CA THR A 187 4.22 22.69 3.77
C THR A 187 3.93 21.75 4.92
N LYS A 188 4.54 20.57 4.87
CA LYS A 188 4.52 19.54 5.91
C LYS A 188 3.10 19.20 6.40
N LEU A 189 2.21 18.83 5.48
CA LEU A 189 0.97 18.16 5.86
C LEU A 189 1.29 16.76 6.36
N SER A 190 0.85 16.43 7.58
CA SER A 190 0.96 15.10 8.15
C SER A 190 -0.40 14.67 8.69
N ILE A 191 -0.81 13.46 8.32
CA ILE A 191 -2.04 12.82 8.78
C ILE A 191 -1.63 11.52 9.47
N GLY A 192 -2.17 11.28 10.66
CA GLY A 192 -1.99 10.02 11.38
C GLY A 192 -3.34 9.50 11.87
N VAL A 193 -3.56 8.21 11.76
CA VAL A 193 -4.71 7.51 12.32
C VAL A 193 -4.21 6.27 13.05
N ASP A 194 -4.65 6.09 14.29
CA ASP A 194 -4.39 4.93 15.11
C ASP A 194 -5.73 4.35 15.53
N GLU A 195 -6.00 3.12 15.12
CA GLU A 195 -7.26 2.43 15.38
C GLU A 195 -6.98 1.19 16.23
N GLN A 196 -7.78 1.01 17.26
CA GLN A 196 -7.74 -0.18 18.10
C GLN A 196 -9.14 -0.70 18.36
N GLU A 197 -9.40 -1.96 17.96
CA GLU A 197 -10.62 -2.68 18.32
C GLU A 197 -10.50 -3.28 19.73
N HIS A 198 -11.48 -2.99 20.57
CA HIS A 198 -11.62 -3.56 21.90
C HIS A 198 -12.39 -4.90 21.87
N ALA A 199 -12.25 -5.69 22.95
CA ALA A 199 -12.94 -6.98 23.10
C ALA A 199 -14.49 -6.86 23.00
N SER A 200 -15.05 -5.68 23.21
CA SER A 200 -16.48 -5.38 23.06
C SER A 200 -16.92 -5.17 21.59
N GLY A 201 -15.99 -5.23 20.61
CA GLY A 201 -16.27 -4.91 19.22
C GLY A 201 -16.37 -3.40 18.94
N VAL A 202 -16.01 -2.54 19.90
CA VAL A 202 -15.94 -1.10 19.73
C VAL A 202 -14.53 -0.72 19.25
N SER A 203 -14.42 0.02 18.16
CA SER A 203 -13.16 0.59 17.70
C SER A 203 -12.96 1.98 18.29
N LEU A 204 -11.78 2.20 18.87
CA LEU A 204 -11.28 3.53 19.24
C LEU A 204 -10.41 4.04 18.10
N VAL A 205 -10.63 5.27 17.68
CA VAL A 205 -9.90 5.89 16.59
C VAL A 205 -9.31 7.22 17.05
N ASP A 206 -7.99 7.28 17.14
CA ASP A 206 -7.25 8.51 17.37
C ASP A 206 -6.74 9.05 16.03
N SER A 207 -7.15 10.27 15.66
CA SER A 207 -6.74 10.91 14.41
C SER A 207 -5.99 12.20 14.68
N THR A 208 -4.91 12.41 13.94
CA THR A 208 -4.11 13.63 14.02
C THR A 208 -3.92 14.22 12.63
N LEU A 209 -4.13 15.52 12.51
CA LEU A 209 -3.81 16.32 11.34
C LEU A 209 -2.87 17.44 11.76
N SER A 210 -1.75 17.59 11.09
CA SER A 210 -0.86 18.73 11.31
C SER A 210 -0.44 19.35 9.97
N ILE A 211 -0.36 20.67 9.96
CA ILE A 211 0.12 21.48 8.84
C ILE A 211 1.10 22.49 9.43
N ASP A 212 2.32 22.51 8.89
CA ASP A 212 3.35 23.44 9.36
C ASP A 212 3.04 24.88 8.90
N LYS A 213 2.74 25.04 7.60
CA LYS A 213 2.57 26.36 7.02
C LYS A 213 1.63 26.36 5.80
N ILE A 214 0.79 27.38 5.71
CA ILE A 214 0.01 27.68 4.50
C ILE A 214 0.22 29.18 4.22
N GLY A 215 0.66 29.53 3.01
CA GLY A 215 0.87 30.93 2.65
C GLY A 215 1.28 31.12 1.20
N ALA A 216 1.42 32.38 0.79
CA ALA A 216 2.01 32.75 -0.47
C ALA A 216 3.54 32.78 -0.38
N VAL A 217 4.20 32.50 -1.51
CA VAL A 217 5.67 32.58 -1.58
C VAL A 217 6.11 34.04 -1.45
N GLY A 218 6.99 34.31 -0.48
CA GLY A 218 7.52 35.66 -0.22
C GLY A 218 6.71 36.49 0.77
N ASP A 219 5.50 36.07 1.15
CA ASP A 219 4.64 36.75 2.09
C ASP A 219 4.59 36.03 3.45
N LYS A 220 4.01 36.74 4.45
CA LYS A 220 3.73 36.09 5.74
C LYS A 220 2.71 34.95 5.52
N PRO A 221 2.90 33.79 6.19
CA PRO A 221 1.95 32.69 6.08
C PRO A 221 0.57 33.10 6.61
N PHE A 222 -0.49 32.59 5.98
CA PHE A 222 -1.86 32.76 6.47
C PHE A 222 -2.09 31.93 7.73
N PHE A 223 -1.47 30.75 7.79
CA PHE A 223 -1.52 29.84 8.95
C PHE A 223 -0.14 29.26 9.21
N GLU A 224 0.17 29.08 10.47
CA GLU A 224 1.40 28.47 10.95
C GLU A 224 1.08 27.57 12.15
N GLY A 225 1.59 26.32 12.14
CA GLY A 225 1.50 25.42 13.26
C GLY A 225 0.08 24.88 13.55
N LEU A 226 -0.78 24.69 12.53
CA LEU A 226 -2.11 24.07 12.74
C LEU A 226 -1.94 22.62 13.16
N ARG A 227 -2.55 22.25 14.29
CA ARG A 227 -2.65 20.86 14.74
C ARG A 227 -4.06 20.59 15.25
N VAL A 228 -4.68 19.54 14.71
CA VAL A 228 -5.99 19.02 15.13
C VAL A 228 -5.80 17.58 15.56
N ALA A 229 -6.34 17.23 16.72
CA ALA A 229 -6.41 15.86 17.21
C ALA A 229 -7.86 15.53 17.55
N LEU A 230 -8.34 14.39 17.05
CA LEU A 230 -9.66 13.85 17.35
C LEU A 230 -9.46 12.50 18.04
N LYS A 231 -10.27 12.24 19.07
CA LYS A 231 -10.25 10.99 19.85
C LYS A 231 -11.62 10.37 19.83
#